data_ed1fd8851b430e0ba227a03dedbe6f2d
#
_entry.id   ed1fd8851b430e0ba227a03dedbe6f2d
#
_cell.length_a   1.000
_cell.length_b   1.000
_cell.length_c   1.000
_cell.angle_alpha   90.00
_cell.angle_beta   90.00
_cell.angle_gamma   90.00
#
_symmetry.space_group_name_H-M   'P 1'
#
loop_
_entity.id
_entity.type
_entity.pdbx_description
1 polymer ?
#
loop_
_entity_poly.entity_id
_entity_poly.type
_entity_poly.pdbx_seq_one_letter_code
_entity_poly.pdbx_strand_id
1 'polypeptide(L)'
;MAKAHTNLKFIGGVNKDRIGGNCSVIEHTDEKGETNRIMFDLGSIFTPQESGFIAAYPNVDEYFDRINPTDGKRLKASKPVSALFLTHAHEDHIGALVNYTKMGYVLPPMKASGFTRNFVRLAFAKEGLKIPEIEKVKAGDVVKIGNNMEVEAVDVSHSVIDSLGFYTLTYAEDKPYAAIMNNGDFLTEEEMPVGKSFSREQYLDVFKRKAAPTTAVCLDSTSTTPVAKERIGFAKAVDNTYNEVMENTDRNLIVSPVISRSVQNIAIDIETARRLKTKVFLDGMWLQTVKDAMLLSGYNNFEDVVYKGTIQSYLNDKQIARKYVICSGAFAQGLEDYQNNVGYTATSPIAMSSAVKMAFDLHPYVKLGKNTLVLARQRIINEINGESGPKMLQMMARQGAKVVMTPGERSVGGFKEVQMQDSGHVNAKAMKELMAEVKAAVPNIIAIPIHGNPEQCEYTKDIMDKIGVATHLTANLESLNIGDGQVTNAEESHRPVSWYAFKTVYPNPYIDREVPLDGLTEYWEIDENYQPLQKVCEIQNTPRHSSPSRGSYNNCRKQIEQAENMPYREKMRRTDKGNNKMSKKVKNMKENLRYNLNKKKGRFGR
;
A
#
# COMPACT_ATOMS: atom_id res chain seq x y z
N MET A 1 9.04 -29.93 29.65
CA MET A 1 8.89 -28.56 29.15
C MET A 1 8.55 -28.65 27.66
N ALA A 2 7.68 -27.81 27.13
CA ALA A 2 7.42 -27.74 25.70
C ALA A 2 8.69 -27.26 25.00
N LYS A 3 8.93 -27.69 23.75
CA LYS A 3 10.03 -27.18 22.95
C LYS A 3 9.62 -25.81 22.39
N ALA A 4 10.48 -24.80 22.48
CA ALA A 4 10.24 -23.53 21.85
C ALA A 4 10.10 -23.71 20.34
N HIS A 5 9.23 -22.90 19.71
CA HIS A 5 9.03 -22.92 18.25
C HIS A 5 8.66 -21.53 17.73
N THR A 6 9.10 -21.23 16.52
CA THR A 6 8.76 -20.00 15.80
C THR A 6 8.13 -20.37 14.47
N ASN A 7 6.93 -19.85 14.22
CA ASN A 7 6.20 -20.05 12.98
C ASN A 7 6.10 -18.73 12.20
N LEU A 8 6.33 -18.81 10.91
CA LEU A 8 6.04 -17.74 9.94
C LEU A 8 4.95 -18.22 9.01
N LYS A 9 3.84 -17.49 8.92
CA LYS A 9 2.71 -17.81 8.06
C LYS A 9 2.40 -16.64 7.13
N PHE A 10 2.29 -16.91 5.85
CA PHE A 10 1.84 -15.94 4.86
C PHE A 10 0.34 -16.07 4.67
N ILE A 11 -0.41 -15.04 5.11
CA ILE A 11 -1.87 -14.97 4.88
C ILE A 11 -2.13 -14.47 3.45
N GLY A 12 -1.19 -13.69 2.91
CA GLY A 12 -1.16 -13.18 1.55
C GLY A 12 0.24 -12.75 1.15
N GLY A 13 0.44 -12.41 -0.13
CA GLY A 13 1.74 -11.97 -0.67
C GLY A 13 2.53 -13.06 -1.39
N VAL A 14 2.05 -14.32 -1.38
CA VAL A 14 2.62 -15.45 -2.13
C VAL A 14 1.48 -16.11 -2.92
N ASN A 15 0.98 -15.41 -3.92
CA ASN A 15 -0.21 -15.81 -4.66
C ASN A 15 0.16 -16.63 -5.90
N LYS A 16 -0.81 -17.42 -6.41
CA LYS A 16 -0.61 -18.27 -7.59
C LYS A 16 -0.46 -17.47 -8.89
N ASP A 17 -1.15 -16.34 -9.02
CA ASP A 17 -1.38 -15.66 -10.30
C ASP A 17 -1.17 -14.14 -10.25
N ARG A 18 -1.10 -13.53 -9.07
CA ARG A 18 -1.04 -12.07 -8.92
C ARG A 18 -0.10 -11.63 -7.81
N ILE A 19 0.47 -10.45 -7.96
CA ILE A 19 1.31 -9.81 -6.94
C ILE A 19 0.41 -8.94 -6.05
N GLY A 20 0.69 -8.91 -4.74
CA GLY A 20 0.04 -8.05 -3.75
C GLY A 20 -0.73 -8.81 -2.68
N GLY A 21 -1.51 -8.07 -1.88
CA GLY A 21 -2.22 -8.61 -0.72
C GLY A 21 -1.29 -9.03 0.40
N ASN A 22 -0.17 -8.35 0.56
CA ASN A 22 0.88 -8.72 1.51
C ASN A 22 0.35 -8.72 2.94
N CYS A 23 0.51 -9.86 3.61
CA CYS A 23 0.13 -10.06 5.00
C CYS A 23 0.82 -11.31 5.53
N SER A 24 1.66 -11.17 6.55
CA SER A 24 2.31 -12.30 7.19
C SER A 24 2.25 -12.21 8.71
N VAL A 25 2.29 -13.36 9.38
CA VAL A 25 2.24 -13.47 10.84
C VAL A 25 3.44 -14.25 11.32
N ILE A 26 4.14 -13.72 12.32
CA ILE A 26 5.13 -14.47 13.10
C ILE A 26 4.50 -14.80 14.45
N GLU A 27 4.51 -16.07 14.77
CA GLU A 27 4.13 -16.61 16.08
C GLU A 27 5.34 -17.26 16.73
N HIS A 28 5.61 -16.94 17.98
CA HIS A 28 6.62 -17.60 18.76
C HIS A 28 6.05 -18.07 20.10
N THR A 29 6.31 -19.32 20.44
CA THR A 29 6.03 -19.91 21.76
C THR A 29 7.34 -20.36 22.37
N ASP A 30 7.64 -19.87 23.56
CA ASP A 30 8.83 -20.27 24.32
C ASP A 30 8.62 -21.58 25.10
N GLU A 31 9.67 -22.04 25.77
CA GLU A 31 9.67 -23.26 26.59
C GLU A 31 8.75 -23.17 27.82
N LYS A 32 8.32 -21.97 28.22
CA LYS A 32 7.36 -21.70 29.31
C LYS A 32 5.91 -21.71 28.82
N GLY A 33 5.71 -21.78 27.49
CA GLY A 33 4.39 -21.70 26.84
C GLY A 33 3.87 -20.27 26.64
N GLU A 34 4.72 -19.24 26.84
CA GLU A 34 4.34 -17.87 26.49
C GLU A 34 4.32 -17.74 24.96
N THR A 35 3.15 -17.41 24.42
CA THR A 35 2.96 -17.24 22.98
C THR A 35 2.75 -15.78 22.63
N ASN A 36 3.60 -15.23 21.77
CA ASN A 36 3.47 -13.91 21.20
C ASN A 36 3.30 -13.97 19.68
N ARG A 37 2.47 -13.04 19.14
CA ARG A 37 2.17 -12.95 17.69
C ARG A 37 2.27 -11.51 17.22
N ILE A 38 2.88 -11.33 16.07
CA ILE A 38 2.94 -10.05 15.35
C ILE A 38 2.53 -10.26 13.91
N MET A 39 2.05 -9.20 13.27
CA MET A 39 1.67 -9.21 11.86
C MET A 39 2.44 -8.14 11.11
N PHE A 40 2.81 -8.43 9.86
CA PHE A 40 3.40 -7.49 8.93
C PHE A 40 2.44 -7.25 7.77
N ASP A 41 2.16 -5.98 7.51
CA ASP A 41 1.32 -5.48 6.46
C ASP A 41 -0.13 -6.00 6.48
N LEU A 42 -0.99 -5.31 5.76
CA LEU A 42 -2.38 -5.70 5.55
C LEU A 42 -2.82 -5.08 4.21
N GLY A 43 -2.36 -5.72 3.17
CA GLY A 43 -2.45 -5.25 1.81
C GLY A 43 -3.74 -5.62 1.09
N SER A 44 -3.90 -5.07 -0.09
CA SER A 44 -4.93 -5.47 -1.04
C SER A 44 -4.32 -6.05 -2.31
N ILE A 45 -5.08 -6.89 -3.00
CA ILE A 45 -4.77 -7.39 -4.33
C ILE A 45 -5.89 -6.99 -5.29
N PHE A 46 -5.54 -6.56 -6.50
CA PHE A 46 -6.53 -6.32 -7.55
C PHE A 46 -7.05 -7.66 -8.07
N THR A 47 -8.37 -7.82 -8.06
CA THR A 47 -9.01 -9.04 -8.54
C THR A 47 -9.10 -9.05 -10.06
N PRO A 48 -9.21 -10.25 -10.69
CA PRO A 48 -9.58 -10.34 -12.09
C PRO A 48 -10.89 -9.61 -12.37
N GLN A 49 -10.98 -8.95 -13.52
CA GLN A 49 -12.16 -8.14 -13.86
C GLN A 49 -13.43 -8.99 -13.96
N GLU A 50 -13.32 -10.18 -14.51
CA GLU A 50 -14.42 -11.14 -14.64
C GLU A 50 -15.01 -11.60 -13.30
N SER A 51 -14.28 -11.42 -12.19
CA SER A 51 -14.78 -11.73 -10.85
C SER A 51 -15.90 -10.77 -10.38
N GLY A 52 -15.98 -9.58 -10.97
CA GLY A 52 -16.92 -8.54 -10.57
C GLY A 52 -16.54 -7.83 -9.26
N PHE A 53 -15.41 -8.16 -8.65
CA PHE A 53 -14.88 -7.49 -7.45
C PHE A 53 -13.80 -6.48 -7.83
N ILE A 54 -13.61 -5.45 -6.99
CA ILE A 54 -12.62 -4.38 -7.23
C ILE A 54 -11.25 -4.78 -6.67
N ALA A 55 -11.24 -5.33 -5.47
CA ALA A 55 -10.04 -5.81 -4.81
C ALA A 55 -10.37 -6.89 -3.78
N ALA A 56 -9.37 -7.70 -3.43
CA ALA A 56 -9.47 -8.69 -2.36
C ALA A 56 -8.44 -8.40 -1.25
N TYR A 57 -8.72 -8.95 -0.07
CA TYR A 57 -7.96 -8.77 1.15
C TYR A 57 -7.74 -10.11 1.86
N PRO A 58 -6.58 -10.34 2.51
CA PRO A 58 -6.32 -11.56 3.28
C PRO A 58 -7.37 -11.80 4.37
N ASN A 59 -7.80 -13.01 4.63
CA ASN A 59 -8.72 -13.32 5.74
C ASN A 59 -7.96 -13.30 7.08
N VAL A 60 -8.33 -12.39 7.97
CA VAL A 60 -7.67 -12.17 9.28
C VAL A 60 -8.57 -12.48 10.49
N ASP A 61 -9.66 -13.23 10.32
CA ASP A 61 -10.62 -13.54 11.39
C ASP A 61 -9.98 -14.20 12.62
N GLU A 62 -8.95 -15.02 12.43
CA GLU A 62 -8.23 -15.64 13.54
C GLU A 62 -7.42 -14.63 14.37
N TYR A 63 -7.06 -13.48 13.79
CA TYR A 63 -6.09 -12.54 14.34
C TYR A 63 -6.69 -11.25 14.89
N PHE A 64 -7.85 -10.82 14.39
CA PHE A 64 -8.47 -9.56 14.77
C PHE A 64 -9.87 -9.77 15.34
N ASP A 65 -10.16 -9.10 16.45
CA ASP A 65 -11.53 -8.97 16.94
C ASP A 65 -12.38 -8.23 15.89
N ARG A 66 -13.63 -8.63 15.74
CA ARG A 66 -14.59 -7.99 14.84
C ARG A 66 -15.89 -7.65 15.55
N ILE A 67 -16.44 -6.47 15.29
CA ILE A 67 -17.77 -6.06 15.69
C ILE A 67 -18.61 -6.03 14.42
N ASN A 68 -19.51 -7.01 14.25
CA ASN A 68 -20.39 -7.06 13.09
C ASN A 68 -21.19 -5.76 12.98
N PRO A 69 -21.07 -5.00 11.88
CA PRO A 69 -21.73 -3.70 11.74
C PRO A 69 -23.24 -3.81 11.66
N THR A 70 -23.78 -4.99 11.30
CA THR A 70 -25.22 -5.21 11.14
C THR A 70 -25.94 -5.51 12.47
N ASP A 71 -25.39 -6.39 13.30
CA ASP A 71 -26.03 -6.85 14.54
C ASP A 71 -25.29 -6.44 15.83
N GLY A 72 -24.11 -5.82 15.69
CA GLY A 72 -23.26 -5.36 16.81
C GLY A 72 -22.61 -6.49 17.62
N LYS A 73 -22.70 -7.76 17.18
CA LYS A 73 -22.04 -8.87 17.86
C LYS A 73 -20.53 -8.76 17.72
N ARG A 74 -19.84 -9.05 18.83
CA ARG A 74 -18.37 -9.11 18.86
C ARG A 74 -17.92 -10.54 18.66
N LEU A 75 -17.14 -10.76 17.61
CA LEU A 75 -16.38 -11.97 17.36
C LEU A 75 -14.96 -11.75 17.88
N LYS A 76 -14.48 -12.68 18.69
CA LYS A 76 -13.15 -12.64 19.27
C LYS A 76 -12.16 -13.36 18.38
N ALA A 77 -10.99 -12.77 18.19
CA ALA A 77 -9.86 -13.45 17.58
C ALA A 77 -9.47 -14.67 18.41
N SER A 78 -9.23 -15.79 17.75
CA SER A 78 -8.73 -17.02 18.41
C SER A 78 -7.21 -16.97 18.63
N LYS A 79 -6.49 -16.23 17.76
CA LYS A 79 -5.02 -16.06 17.78
C LYS A 79 -4.68 -14.57 17.70
N PRO A 80 -5.06 -13.73 18.69
CA PRO A 80 -4.87 -12.27 18.58
C PRO A 80 -3.39 -11.90 18.41
N VAL A 81 -3.13 -10.91 17.56
CA VAL A 81 -1.78 -10.33 17.39
C VAL A 81 -1.56 -9.16 18.32
N SER A 82 -0.35 -9.03 18.84
CA SER A 82 0.06 -7.99 19.79
C SER A 82 0.36 -6.66 19.08
N ALA A 83 0.81 -6.71 17.82
CA ALA A 83 1.13 -5.54 17.01
C ALA A 83 1.06 -5.84 15.51
N LEU A 84 0.75 -4.79 14.73
CA LEU A 84 0.82 -4.77 13.27
C LEU A 84 1.91 -3.79 12.84
N PHE A 85 2.91 -4.28 12.13
CA PHE A 85 4.01 -3.51 11.58
C PHE A 85 3.74 -3.23 10.10
N LEU A 86 3.82 -1.96 9.69
CA LEU A 86 3.58 -1.55 8.31
C LEU A 86 4.91 -1.18 7.66
N THR A 87 5.29 -1.90 6.62
CA THR A 87 6.58 -1.70 5.94
C THR A 87 6.60 -0.38 5.18
N HIS A 88 5.59 -0.12 4.36
CA HIS A 88 5.48 1.11 3.57
C HIS A 88 4.03 1.38 3.12
N ALA A 89 3.81 2.47 2.37
CA ALA A 89 2.47 2.99 2.10
C ALA A 89 1.86 2.57 0.74
N HIS A 90 2.34 1.52 0.07
CA HIS A 90 1.67 1.00 -1.12
C HIS A 90 0.35 0.30 -0.82
N GLU A 91 -0.51 0.20 -1.84
CA GLU A 91 -1.86 -0.39 -1.72
C GLU A 91 -1.82 -1.85 -1.31
N ASP A 92 -0.90 -2.60 -1.86
CA ASP A 92 -0.71 -4.02 -1.62
C ASP A 92 -0.03 -4.34 -0.28
N HIS A 93 0.29 -3.31 0.54
CA HIS A 93 0.80 -3.43 1.91
C HIS A 93 -0.12 -2.83 2.98
N ILE A 94 -0.91 -1.78 2.64
CA ILE A 94 -1.79 -1.13 3.61
C ILE A 94 -3.23 -0.95 3.12
N GLY A 95 -3.55 -1.38 1.89
CA GLY A 95 -4.82 -1.07 1.23
C GLY A 95 -6.05 -1.63 1.91
N ALA A 96 -5.90 -2.69 2.70
CA ALA A 96 -7.03 -3.31 3.39
C ALA A 96 -7.45 -2.57 4.68
N LEU A 97 -6.59 -1.77 5.31
CA LEU A 97 -6.81 -1.17 6.64
C LEU A 97 -8.15 -0.41 6.76
N VAL A 98 -8.46 0.43 5.77
CA VAL A 98 -9.71 1.20 5.73
C VAL A 98 -10.91 0.28 5.64
N ASN A 99 -10.87 -0.71 4.76
CA ASN A 99 -11.97 -1.63 4.51
C ASN A 99 -12.21 -2.57 5.69
N TYR A 100 -11.16 -3.08 6.34
CA TYR A 100 -11.32 -3.85 7.58
C TYR A 100 -12.00 -3.03 8.68
N THR A 101 -11.60 -1.76 8.83
CA THR A 101 -12.28 -0.88 9.80
C THR A 101 -13.76 -0.68 9.46
N LYS A 102 -14.11 -0.53 8.17
CA LYS A 102 -15.51 -0.46 7.72
C LYS A 102 -16.27 -1.75 7.99
N MET A 103 -15.64 -2.91 7.79
CA MET A 103 -16.22 -4.23 8.11
C MET A 103 -16.34 -4.50 9.62
N GLY A 104 -15.87 -3.58 10.48
CA GLY A 104 -15.98 -3.67 11.94
C GLY A 104 -14.79 -4.36 12.63
N TYR A 105 -13.68 -4.61 11.94
CA TYR A 105 -12.48 -5.13 12.58
C TYR A 105 -11.83 -4.09 13.50
N VAL A 106 -11.34 -4.58 14.62
CA VAL A 106 -10.59 -3.78 15.59
C VAL A 106 -9.11 -3.97 15.28
N LEU A 107 -8.52 -2.96 14.62
CA LEU A 107 -7.10 -3.00 14.27
C LEU A 107 -6.23 -3.07 15.54
N PRO A 108 -5.19 -3.91 15.57
CA PRO A 108 -4.26 -3.99 16.69
C PRO A 108 -3.40 -2.72 16.78
N PRO A 109 -2.59 -2.54 17.85
CA PRO A 109 -1.58 -1.48 17.90
C PRO A 109 -0.68 -1.52 16.67
N MET A 110 -0.53 -0.38 15.99
CA MET A 110 0.24 -0.31 14.73
C MET A 110 1.57 0.41 14.94
N LYS A 111 2.58 -0.01 14.15
CA LYS A 111 3.91 0.58 14.08
C LYS A 111 4.24 0.90 12.61
N ALA A 112 4.72 2.09 12.33
CA ALA A 112 5.05 2.52 10.96
C ALA A 112 6.06 3.65 10.93
N SER A 113 6.72 3.84 9.79
CA SER A 113 7.55 5.03 9.53
C SER A 113 6.73 6.33 9.56
N GLY A 114 7.41 7.46 9.58
CA GLY A 114 6.75 8.77 9.60
C GLY A 114 5.80 8.99 8.44
N PHE A 115 6.25 8.70 7.23
CA PHE A 115 5.43 8.86 6.02
C PHE A 115 4.25 7.88 5.98
N THR A 116 4.49 6.58 6.17
CA THR A 116 3.45 5.55 6.15
C THR A 116 2.37 5.83 7.19
N ARG A 117 2.78 6.19 8.40
CA ARG A 117 1.88 6.60 9.48
C ARG A 117 0.99 7.79 9.09
N ASN A 118 1.58 8.85 8.57
CA ASN A 118 0.83 10.05 8.20
C ASN A 118 -0.09 9.80 7.00
N PHE A 119 0.36 8.99 6.03
CA PHE A 119 -0.48 8.59 4.90
C PHE A 119 -1.72 7.80 5.36
N VAL A 120 -1.56 6.78 6.20
CA VAL A 120 -2.68 5.98 6.74
C VAL A 120 -3.66 6.88 7.51
N ARG A 121 -3.16 7.75 8.37
CA ARG A 121 -4.01 8.69 9.14
C ARG A 121 -4.83 9.63 8.24
N LEU A 122 -4.21 10.14 7.18
CA LEU A 122 -4.90 10.97 6.18
C LEU A 122 -5.92 10.17 5.37
N ALA A 123 -5.62 8.91 5.03
CA ALA A 123 -6.55 8.02 4.34
C ALA A 123 -7.82 7.76 5.20
N PHE A 124 -7.66 7.49 6.48
CA PHE A 124 -8.78 7.35 7.42
C PHE A 124 -9.59 8.65 7.58
N ALA A 125 -8.90 9.78 7.71
CA ALA A 125 -9.55 11.10 7.79
C ALA A 125 -10.40 11.40 6.57
N LYS A 126 -9.93 11.00 5.38
CA LYS A 126 -10.62 11.18 4.11
C LYS A 126 -11.89 10.34 3.99
N GLU A 127 -11.88 9.15 4.56
CA GLU A 127 -13.05 8.27 4.62
C GLU A 127 -13.99 8.61 5.80
N GLY A 128 -13.70 9.66 6.56
CA GLY A 128 -14.50 10.05 7.73
C GLY A 128 -14.41 9.06 8.90
N LEU A 129 -13.42 8.15 8.87
CA LEU A 129 -13.22 7.16 9.91
C LEU A 129 -12.43 7.73 11.08
N LYS A 130 -12.57 7.09 12.24
CA LYS A 130 -11.72 7.42 13.40
C LYS A 130 -10.26 7.15 13.03
N ILE A 131 -9.43 8.18 13.18
CA ILE A 131 -7.99 8.07 12.90
C ILE A 131 -7.36 7.07 13.87
N PRO A 132 -6.68 6.03 13.40
CA PRO A 132 -6.05 5.03 14.25
C PRO A 132 -4.81 5.60 14.95
N GLU A 133 -4.50 5.03 16.11
CA GLU A 133 -3.23 5.27 16.78
C GLU A 133 -2.15 4.41 16.14
N ILE A 134 -1.13 5.07 15.59
CA ILE A 134 0.03 4.40 14.97
C ILE A 134 1.27 4.98 15.64
N GLU A 135 2.05 4.15 16.27
CA GLU A 135 3.34 4.56 16.82
C GLU A 135 4.35 4.75 15.69
N LYS A 136 5.05 5.89 15.73
CA LYS A 136 6.12 6.18 14.78
C LYS A 136 7.37 5.42 15.19
N VAL A 137 7.91 4.63 14.27
CA VAL A 137 9.20 3.95 14.39
C VAL A 137 10.15 4.40 13.28
N LYS A 138 11.43 4.30 13.53
CA LYS A 138 12.52 4.58 12.59
C LYS A 138 13.57 3.48 12.68
N ALA A 139 14.43 3.38 11.71
CA ALA A 139 15.53 2.42 11.74
C ALA A 139 16.34 2.52 13.04
N GLY A 140 16.67 1.37 13.60
CA GLY A 140 17.33 1.18 14.89
C GLY A 140 16.39 1.18 16.10
N ASP A 141 15.11 1.55 15.94
CA ASP A 141 14.15 1.41 17.03
C ASP A 141 13.80 -0.07 17.23
N VAL A 142 13.84 -0.52 18.48
CA VAL A 142 13.52 -1.89 18.88
C VAL A 142 12.23 -1.93 19.67
N VAL A 143 11.26 -2.68 19.19
CA VAL A 143 9.96 -2.91 19.84
C VAL A 143 9.95 -4.28 20.49
N LYS A 144 9.81 -4.35 21.81
CA LYS A 144 9.67 -5.62 22.55
C LYS A 144 8.22 -6.08 22.53
N ILE A 145 8.02 -7.36 22.30
CA ILE A 145 6.72 -8.05 22.27
C ILE A 145 6.77 -9.17 23.32
N GLY A 146 6.07 -8.96 24.44
CA GLY A 146 6.22 -9.84 25.58
C GLY A 146 7.67 -9.91 26.07
N ASN A 147 8.07 -11.09 26.55
CA ASN A 147 9.43 -11.31 27.04
C ASN A 147 10.31 -12.11 26.06
N ASN A 148 9.71 -12.69 25.01
CA ASN A 148 10.35 -13.68 24.17
C ASN A 148 10.48 -13.29 22.69
N MET A 149 10.16 -12.02 22.35
CA MET A 149 10.28 -11.52 20.98
C MET A 149 10.62 -10.02 20.95
N GLU A 150 11.45 -9.63 20.00
CA GLU A 150 11.68 -8.22 19.68
C GLU A 150 11.74 -7.99 18.18
N VAL A 151 11.40 -6.77 17.76
CA VAL A 151 11.38 -6.35 16.36
C VAL A 151 12.20 -5.07 16.22
N GLU A 152 13.26 -5.11 15.43
CA GLU A 152 14.04 -3.93 15.07
C GLU A 152 13.67 -3.45 13.68
N ALA A 153 13.37 -2.15 13.56
CA ALA A 153 13.13 -1.50 12.28
C ALA A 153 14.46 -1.23 11.57
N VAL A 154 14.51 -1.51 10.27
CA VAL A 154 15.71 -1.37 9.42
C VAL A 154 15.35 -0.48 8.23
N ASP A 155 16.17 0.53 7.91
CA ASP A 155 15.93 1.34 6.72
C ASP A 155 16.12 0.49 5.45
N VAL A 156 15.11 0.52 4.58
CA VAL A 156 15.18 0.02 3.21
C VAL A 156 14.76 1.14 2.27
N SER A 157 15.31 1.19 1.06
CA SER A 157 14.82 2.11 0.04
C SER A 157 13.74 1.46 -0.82
N HIS A 158 12.80 2.27 -1.31
CA HIS A 158 11.75 1.83 -2.23
C HIS A 158 11.19 3.05 -2.99
N SER A 159 10.23 2.83 -3.90
CA SER A 159 9.56 3.94 -4.61
C SER A 159 8.71 4.84 -3.70
N VAL A 160 8.40 4.38 -2.49
CA VAL A 160 7.79 5.13 -1.38
C VAL A 160 8.87 5.53 -0.38
N ILE A 161 8.81 6.75 0.13
CA ILE A 161 9.77 7.26 1.12
C ILE A 161 9.56 6.63 2.50
N ASP A 162 10.64 6.56 3.29
CA ASP A 162 10.67 6.00 4.64
C ASP A 162 10.18 4.55 4.72
N SER A 163 10.40 3.73 3.69
CA SER A 163 10.13 2.30 3.75
C SER A 163 11.01 1.61 4.79
N LEU A 164 10.45 0.67 5.51
CA LEU A 164 11.12 -0.08 6.58
C LEU A 164 11.04 -1.57 6.31
N GLY A 165 12.18 -2.25 6.47
CA GLY A 165 12.21 -3.66 6.79
C GLY A 165 12.14 -3.86 8.30
N PHE A 166 11.84 -5.09 8.74
CA PHE A 166 11.73 -5.44 10.15
C PHE A 166 12.47 -6.74 10.43
N TYR A 167 13.44 -6.65 11.33
CA TYR A 167 14.19 -7.81 11.82
C TYR A 167 13.59 -8.29 13.13
N THR A 168 12.93 -9.44 13.10
CA THR A 168 12.32 -10.07 14.27
C THR A 168 13.30 -11.07 14.86
N LEU A 169 13.57 -10.96 16.15
CA LEU A 169 14.36 -11.92 16.92
C LEU A 169 13.49 -12.56 17.99
N THR A 170 13.50 -13.90 18.06
CA THR A 170 12.78 -14.67 19.07
C THR A 170 13.77 -15.32 20.06
N TYR A 171 13.31 -15.58 21.27
CA TYR A 171 14.14 -16.05 22.35
C TYR A 171 13.59 -17.34 22.99
N ALA A 172 14.47 -18.29 23.28
CA ALA A 172 14.22 -19.45 24.11
C ALA A 172 15.28 -19.49 25.20
N GLU A 173 14.88 -19.72 26.44
CA GLU A 173 15.82 -19.73 27.63
C GLU A 173 16.69 -18.45 27.66
N ASP A 174 16.08 -17.28 27.36
CA ASP A 174 16.74 -15.96 27.28
C ASP A 174 17.89 -15.90 26.24
N LYS A 175 17.96 -16.84 25.29
CA LYS A 175 18.91 -16.85 24.18
C LYS A 175 18.24 -16.68 22.84
N PRO A 176 18.89 -16.03 21.83
CA PRO A 176 18.41 -16.01 20.47
C PRO A 176 18.05 -17.40 19.97
N TYR A 177 16.82 -17.58 19.49
CA TYR A 177 16.32 -18.87 18.97
C TYR A 177 16.20 -18.84 17.45
N ALA A 178 15.46 -17.89 16.90
CA ALA A 178 15.30 -17.69 15.47
C ALA A 178 15.24 -16.20 15.12
N ALA A 179 15.70 -15.86 13.92
CA ALA A 179 15.60 -14.52 13.38
C ALA A 179 14.88 -14.54 12.04
N ILE A 180 14.06 -13.51 11.78
CA ILE A 180 13.33 -13.36 10.52
C ILE A 180 13.45 -11.92 10.06
N MET A 181 14.04 -11.70 8.88
CA MET A 181 14.05 -10.41 8.21
C MET A 181 12.89 -10.34 7.23
N ASN A 182 11.93 -9.47 7.49
CA ASN A 182 10.89 -9.07 6.54
C ASN A 182 11.31 -7.76 5.89
N ASN A 183 11.74 -7.80 4.63
CA ASN A 183 12.19 -6.60 3.92
C ASN A 183 11.04 -5.70 3.46
N GLY A 184 9.80 -6.24 3.35
CA GLY A 184 8.81 -5.63 2.50
C GLY A 184 9.32 -5.53 1.07
N ASP A 185 8.85 -4.54 0.34
CA ASP A 185 9.42 -4.20 -0.97
C ASP A 185 10.65 -3.32 -0.80
N PHE A 186 11.71 -3.64 -1.50
CA PHE A 186 12.95 -2.91 -1.26
C PHE A 186 13.84 -2.75 -2.49
N LEU A 187 14.72 -1.77 -2.38
CA LEU A 187 15.83 -1.48 -3.26
C LEU A 187 17.13 -1.44 -2.45
N THR A 188 18.24 -1.57 -3.14
CA THR A 188 19.59 -1.40 -2.58
C THR A 188 20.24 -0.10 -3.06
N GLU A 189 19.42 0.90 -3.42
CA GLU A 189 19.91 2.17 -3.95
C GLU A 189 20.46 3.07 -2.82
N GLU A 190 21.71 3.48 -2.98
CA GLU A 190 22.40 4.34 -2.03
C GLU A 190 22.08 5.83 -2.24
N GLU A 191 21.46 6.19 -3.36
CA GLU A 191 21.02 7.55 -3.67
C GLU A 191 19.55 7.57 -4.08
N MET A 192 18.69 8.01 -3.16
CA MET A 192 17.28 8.22 -3.42
C MET A 192 16.98 9.71 -3.62
N PRO A 193 16.10 10.08 -4.58
CA PRO A 193 15.79 11.48 -4.87
C PRO A 193 15.08 12.18 -3.71
N VAL A 194 14.33 11.43 -2.92
CA VAL A 194 13.60 11.91 -1.74
C VAL A 194 13.53 10.77 -0.72
N GLY A 195 13.63 11.11 0.54
CA GLY A 195 13.61 10.16 1.63
C GLY A 195 14.99 9.62 1.95
N LYS A 196 15.02 8.49 2.64
CA LYS A 196 16.26 7.85 3.03
C LYS A 196 16.72 6.87 1.96
N SER A 197 18.03 6.80 1.80
CA SER A 197 18.71 5.84 0.94
C SER A 197 18.98 4.53 1.70
N PHE A 198 19.20 3.46 0.97
CA PHE A 198 19.65 2.19 1.54
C PHE A 198 21.07 2.33 2.09
N SER A 199 21.28 1.89 3.31
CA SER A 199 22.62 1.77 3.88
C SER A 199 22.98 0.30 4.04
N ARG A 200 23.84 -0.19 3.15
CA ARG A 200 24.31 -1.59 3.15
C ARG A 200 25.00 -1.94 4.48
N GLU A 201 25.78 -1.03 5.03
CA GLU A 201 26.47 -1.23 6.31
C GLU A 201 25.45 -1.43 7.45
N GLN A 202 24.46 -0.53 7.57
CA GLN A 202 23.44 -0.63 8.62
C GLN A 202 22.57 -1.88 8.44
N TYR A 203 22.25 -2.25 7.21
CA TYR A 203 21.51 -3.46 6.91
C TYR A 203 22.28 -4.72 7.35
N LEU A 204 23.57 -4.81 7.03
CA LEU A 204 24.41 -5.96 7.42
C LEU A 204 24.68 -5.98 8.93
N ASP A 205 24.74 -4.81 9.59
CA ASP A 205 25.00 -4.70 11.01
C ASP A 205 23.92 -5.39 11.85
N VAL A 206 22.64 -5.29 11.48
CA VAL A 206 21.57 -5.96 12.24
C VAL A 206 21.73 -7.47 12.25
N PHE A 207 22.15 -8.08 11.13
CA PHE A 207 22.40 -9.52 11.05
C PHE A 207 23.61 -9.94 11.92
N LYS A 208 24.68 -9.12 11.96
CA LYS A 208 25.88 -9.40 12.78
C LYS A 208 25.58 -9.28 14.27
N ARG A 209 24.88 -8.23 14.69
CA ARG A 209 24.57 -7.95 16.10
C ARG A 209 23.54 -8.92 16.69
N LYS A 210 22.59 -9.37 15.86
CA LYS A 210 21.42 -10.14 16.28
C LYS A 210 21.36 -11.51 15.60
N ALA A 211 22.53 -12.12 15.43
CA ALA A 211 22.60 -13.46 14.86
C ALA A 211 21.82 -14.47 15.71
N ALA A 212 21.05 -15.33 15.06
CA ALA A 212 20.36 -16.45 15.66
C ALA A 212 20.83 -17.77 15.01
N PRO A 213 20.64 -18.93 15.67
CA PRO A 213 20.95 -20.23 15.08
C PRO A 213 20.29 -20.48 13.73
N THR A 214 19.08 -19.95 13.54
CA THR A 214 18.35 -19.96 12.26
C THR A 214 17.96 -18.55 11.91
N THR A 215 18.34 -18.10 10.71
CA THR A 215 17.95 -16.78 10.19
C THR A 215 17.26 -16.93 8.85
N ALA A 216 15.99 -16.56 8.77
CA ALA A 216 15.22 -16.52 7.55
C ALA A 216 15.17 -15.09 6.99
N VAL A 217 15.22 -14.94 5.66
CA VAL A 217 15.15 -13.65 4.96
C VAL A 217 14.06 -13.70 3.91
N CYS A 218 12.98 -12.96 4.10
CA CYS A 218 11.92 -12.79 3.12
C CYS A 218 12.41 -11.86 2.01
N LEU A 219 12.40 -12.31 0.76
CA LEU A 219 12.96 -11.63 -0.40
C LEU A 219 11.88 -11.26 -1.42
N ASP A 220 11.77 -9.98 -1.73
CA ASP A 220 10.93 -9.44 -2.80
C ASP A 220 11.35 -9.98 -4.17
N SER A 221 10.47 -10.76 -4.81
CA SER A 221 10.75 -11.46 -6.08
C SER A 221 10.24 -10.73 -7.32
N THR A 222 9.62 -9.56 -7.17
CA THR A 222 8.92 -8.84 -8.27
C THR A 222 9.79 -8.55 -9.49
N SER A 223 11.05 -8.16 -9.30
CA SER A 223 11.95 -7.74 -10.38
C SER A 223 13.17 -8.64 -10.57
N THR A 224 13.07 -9.93 -10.24
CA THR A 224 14.18 -10.88 -10.31
C THR A 224 14.28 -11.63 -11.63
N THR A 225 13.26 -11.54 -12.50
CA THR A 225 13.25 -12.23 -13.80
C THR A 225 14.29 -11.67 -14.78
N PRO A 226 14.76 -12.48 -15.76
CA PRO A 226 15.72 -12.03 -16.78
C PRO A 226 15.21 -10.88 -17.65
N VAL A 227 13.88 -10.67 -17.72
CA VAL A 227 13.26 -9.60 -18.50
C VAL A 227 13.36 -8.24 -17.77
N ALA A 228 13.68 -8.26 -16.49
CA ALA A 228 13.87 -7.03 -15.70
C ALA A 228 15.05 -6.23 -16.27
N LYS A 229 14.77 -5.04 -16.78
CA LYS A 229 15.80 -4.17 -17.38
C LYS A 229 16.75 -3.63 -16.32
N GLU A 230 17.99 -3.38 -16.72
CA GLU A 230 18.94 -2.67 -15.86
C GLU A 230 18.40 -1.30 -15.46
N ARG A 231 18.72 -0.88 -14.26
CA ARG A 231 18.33 0.43 -13.71
C ARG A 231 19.17 1.52 -14.36
N ILE A 232 18.52 2.64 -14.68
CA ILE A 232 19.21 3.81 -15.25
C ILE A 232 19.55 4.86 -14.17
N GLY A 233 18.96 4.74 -12.99
CA GLY A 233 19.10 5.70 -11.90
C GLY A 233 18.26 6.98 -12.07
N PHE A 234 18.07 7.69 -10.96
CA PHE A 234 17.20 8.86 -10.91
C PHE A 234 17.64 9.99 -11.86
N ALA A 235 18.92 10.35 -11.83
CA ALA A 235 19.46 11.44 -12.65
C ALA A 235 19.22 11.20 -14.14
N LYS A 236 19.47 9.98 -14.62
CA LYS A 236 19.26 9.60 -16.02
C LYS A 236 17.77 9.58 -16.41
N ALA A 237 16.89 9.16 -15.50
CA ALA A 237 15.45 9.21 -15.73
C ALA A 237 14.95 10.66 -15.88
N VAL A 238 15.49 11.59 -15.07
CA VAL A 238 15.24 13.03 -15.21
C VAL A 238 15.77 13.56 -16.54
N ASP A 239 17.02 13.22 -16.91
CA ASP A 239 17.64 13.63 -18.19
C ASP A 239 16.79 13.17 -19.38
N ASN A 240 16.41 11.91 -19.39
CA ASN A 240 15.60 11.33 -20.47
C ASN A 240 14.25 12.04 -20.58
N THR A 241 13.60 12.31 -19.45
CA THR A 241 12.33 13.03 -19.41
C THR A 241 12.48 14.48 -19.89
N TYR A 242 13.49 15.17 -19.41
CA TYR A 242 13.78 16.55 -19.81
C TYR A 242 14.02 16.64 -21.31
N ASN A 243 14.84 15.75 -21.88
CA ASN A 243 15.14 15.72 -23.30
C ASN A 243 13.88 15.46 -24.14
N GLU A 244 12.99 14.54 -23.72
CA GLU A 244 11.72 14.34 -24.40
C GLU A 244 10.85 15.59 -24.41
N VAL A 245 10.80 16.34 -23.32
CA VAL A 245 10.07 17.60 -23.27
C VAL A 245 10.71 18.65 -24.18
N MET A 246 12.05 18.70 -24.25
CA MET A 246 12.77 19.65 -25.08
C MET A 246 12.71 19.30 -26.56
N GLU A 247 12.60 18.05 -26.97
CA GLU A 247 12.33 17.63 -28.33
C GLU A 247 10.90 17.98 -28.81
N ASN A 248 9.98 18.31 -27.87
CA ASN A 248 8.58 18.61 -28.13
C ASN A 248 8.21 20.02 -27.68
N THR A 249 8.97 21.02 -28.12
CA THR A 249 8.79 22.43 -27.70
C THR A 249 7.51 23.09 -28.24
N ASP A 250 6.92 22.53 -29.29
CA ASP A 250 5.62 22.90 -29.84
C ASP A 250 4.44 22.51 -28.94
N ARG A 251 4.69 21.70 -27.89
CA ARG A 251 3.68 21.21 -26.96
C ARG A 251 3.80 21.93 -25.62
N ASN A 252 2.77 22.69 -25.29
CA ASN A 252 2.75 23.53 -24.10
C ASN A 252 1.98 22.94 -22.92
N LEU A 253 1.32 21.78 -23.11
CA LEU A 253 0.69 21.00 -22.05
C LEU A 253 1.39 19.64 -21.93
N ILE A 254 1.99 19.41 -20.78
CA ILE A 254 2.59 18.11 -20.42
C ILE A 254 1.64 17.42 -19.43
N VAL A 255 1.31 16.17 -19.68
CA VAL A 255 0.51 15.32 -18.80
C VAL A 255 1.31 14.08 -18.44
N SER A 256 1.53 13.85 -17.16
CA SER A 256 2.25 12.68 -16.65
C SER A 256 1.34 11.83 -15.76
N PRO A 257 0.74 10.75 -16.29
CA PRO A 257 0.05 9.77 -15.48
C PRO A 257 1.04 8.99 -14.61
N VAL A 258 0.80 8.98 -13.29
CA VAL A 258 1.68 8.30 -12.31
C VAL A 258 0.89 7.41 -11.37
N ILE A 259 1.57 6.43 -10.76
CA ILE A 259 1.08 5.76 -9.55
C ILE A 259 1.16 6.78 -8.43
N SER A 260 0.03 7.13 -7.84
CA SER A 260 -0.07 8.25 -6.90
C SER A 260 0.86 8.10 -5.67
N ARG A 261 1.20 6.88 -5.30
CA ARG A 261 2.07 6.58 -4.15
C ARG A 261 3.54 6.37 -4.51
N SER A 262 3.89 6.32 -5.80
CA SER A 262 5.28 6.28 -6.24
C SER A 262 5.91 7.68 -6.15
N VAL A 263 6.45 8.00 -4.98
CA VAL A 263 7.09 9.31 -4.70
C VAL A 263 8.30 9.51 -5.60
N GLN A 264 9.03 8.44 -5.94
CA GLN A 264 10.16 8.49 -6.86
C GLN A 264 9.76 9.01 -8.25
N ASN A 265 8.65 8.52 -8.82
CA ASN A 265 8.17 8.99 -10.12
C ASN A 265 7.69 10.45 -10.07
N ILE A 266 7.03 10.83 -8.97
CA ILE A 266 6.65 12.24 -8.73
C ILE A 266 7.89 13.13 -8.63
N ALA A 267 8.95 12.67 -7.97
CA ALA A 267 10.20 13.41 -7.84
C ALA A 267 10.91 13.62 -9.19
N ILE A 268 10.85 12.63 -10.11
CA ILE A 268 11.38 12.79 -11.48
C ILE A 268 10.66 13.93 -12.20
N ASP A 269 9.33 13.98 -12.11
CA ASP A 269 8.53 15.04 -12.75
C ASP A 269 8.80 16.41 -12.13
N ILE A 270 8.91 16.48 -10.81
CA ILE A 270 9.22 17.72 -10.08
C ILE A 270 10.59 18.24 -10.49
N GLU A 271 11.63 17.39 -10.54
CA GLU A 271 12.96 17.78 -10.93
C GLU A 271 13.04 18.18 -12.41
N THR A 272 12.33 17.46 -13.28
CA THR A 272 12.18 17.85 -14.69
C THR A 272 11.54 19.23 -14.81
N ALA A 273 10.46 19.51 -14.08
CA ALA A 273 9.81 20.80 -14.10
C ALA A 273 10.69 21.93 -13.54
N ARG A 274 11.50 21.63 -12.52
CA ARG A 274 12.49 22.58 -11.98
C ARG A 274 13.53 22.97 -13.04
N ARG A 275 14.07 22.01 -13.79
CA ARG A 275 15.00 22.27 -14.91
C ARG A 275 14.33 23.04 -16.05
N LEU A 276 13.06 22.78 -16.31
CA LEU A 276 12.24 23.51 -17.30
C LEU A 276 11.84 24.92 -16.80
N LYS A 277 12.15 25.28 -15.57
CA LYS A 277 11.75 26.53 -14.90
C LYS A 277 10.22 26.73 -14.95
N THR A 278 9.45 25.66 -14.77
CA THR A 278 7.98 25.70 -14.75
C THR A 278 7.45 25.15 -13.42
N LYS A 279 6.14 25.32 -13.20
CA LYS A 279 5.43 24.74 -12.05
C LYS A 279 4.71 23.47 -12.48
N VAL A 280 4.47 22.57 -11.52
CA VAL A 280 3.62 21.39 -11.71
C VAL A 280 2.29 21.56 -10.96
N PHE A 281 1.24 20.96 -11.51
CA PHE A 281 0.00 20.77 -10.78
C PHE A 281 -0.21 19.28 -10.48
N LEU A 282 -0.48 18.93 -9.22
CA LEU A 282 -0.79 17.57 -8.81
C LEU A 282 -2.30 17.35 -8.92
N ASP A 283 -2.74 16.58 -9.90
CA ASP A 283 -4.15 16.31 -10.16
C ASP A 283 -4.55 14.90 -9.76
N GLY A 284 -5.37 14.82 -8.75
CA GLY A 284 -5.85 13.57 -8.18
C GLY A 284 -5.79 13.57 -6.66
N MET A 285 -6.83 13.02 -6.07
CA MET A 285 -7.04 13.06 -4.62
C MET A 285 -5.93 12.34 -3.85
N TRP A 286 -5.46 11.20 -4.36
CA TRP A 286 -4.37 10.46 -3.71
C TRP A 286 -3.02 11.16 -3.85
N LEU A 287 -2.76 11.87 -4.96
CA LEU A 287 -1.57 12.73 -5.10
C LEU A 287 -1.55 13.86 -4.07
N GLN A 288 -2.71 14.46 -3.80
CA GLN A 288 -2.81 15.46 -2.74
C GLN A 288 -2.58 14.84 -1.35
N THR A 289 -3.08 13.62 -1.10
CA THR A 289 -2.84 12.91 0.15
C THR A 289 -1.35 12.58 0.35
N VAL A 290 -0.67 12.11 -0.71
CA VAL A 290 0.78 11.87 -0.70
C VAL A 290 1.54 13.16 -0.41
N LYS A 291 1.22 14.25 -1.10
CA LYS A 291 1.82 15.56 -0.84
C LYS A 291 1.66 15.99 0.62
N ASP A 292 0.45 15.86 1.17
CA ASP A 292 0.18 16.23 2.56
C ASP A 292 0.93 15.31 3.55
N ALA A 293 1.03 14.00 3.26
CA ALA A 293 1.82 13.06 4.05
C ALA A 293 3.30 13.40 4.02
N MET A 294 3.85 13.79 2.86
CA MET A 294 5.24 14.25 2.72
C MET A 294 5.50 15.47 3.62
N LEU A 295 4.66 16.50 3.52
CA LEU A 295 4.78 17.72 4.31
C LEU A 295 4.72 17.43 5.82
N LEU A 296 3.76 16.60 6.26
CA LEU A 296 3.65 16.19 7.67
C LEU A 296 4.84 15.35 8.16
N SER A 297 5.59 14.75 7.24
CA SER A 297 6.79 13.96 7.54
C SER A 297 8.09 14.75 7.44
N GLY A 298 7.99 16.05 7.11
CA GLY A 298 9.13 16.97 7.02
C GLY A 298 9.77 17.08 5.63
N TYR A 299 9.18 16.45 4.61
CA TYR A 299 9.65 16.54 3.22
C TYR A 299 8.94 17.68 2.49
N ASN A 300 9.63 18.78 2.29
CA ASN A 300 9.10 20.01 1.69
C ASN A 300 9.89 20.53 0.47
N ASN A 301 10.89 19.80 0.02
CA ASN A 301 11.81 20.18 -1.07
C ASN A 301 11.16 20.31 -2.46
N PHE A 302 9.85 20.10 -2.56
CA PHE A 302 9.07 20.22 -3.79
C PHE A 302 8.11 21.43 -3.80
N GLU A 303 7.92 22.12 -2.66
CA GLU A 303 6.94 23.21 -2.54
C GLU A 303 7.24 24.41 -3.45
N ASP A 304 8.49 24.60 -3.80
CA ASP A 304 8.93 25.63 -4.75
C ASP A 304 8.45 25.37 -6.17
N VAL A 305 8.19 24.13 -6.54
CA VAL A 305 7.78 23.72 -7.90
C VAL A 305 6.28 23.44 -7.98
N VAL A 306 5.65 22.95 -6.91
CA VAL A 306 4.22 22.62 -6.90
C VAL A 306 3.36 23.89 -6.84
N TYR A 307 2.43 24.03 -7.79
CA TYR A 307 1.52 25.17 -7.85
C TYR A 307 0.51 25.14 -6.69
N LYS A 308 0.37 26.27 -6.01
CA LYS A 308 -0.56 26.47 -4.88
C LYS A 308 -1.84 27.13 -5.38
N GLY A 309 -2.85 26.35 -5.75
CA GLY A 309 -4.11 26.86 -6.25
C GLY A 309 -5.02 25.76 -6.80
N THR A 310 -6.02 26.14 -7.57
CA THR A 310 -6.88 25.20 -8.29
C THR A 310 -6.30 24.86 -9.66
N ILE A 311 -6.70 23.73 -10.24
CA ILE A 311 -6.28 23.38 -11.60
C ILE A 311 -6.72 24.43 -12.62
N GLN A 312 -7.91 25.01 -12.43
CA GLN A 312 -8.41 26.08 -13.30
C GLN A 312 -7.53 27.33 -13.23
N SER A 313 -7.13 27.77 -12.01
CA SER A 313 -6.23 28.91 -11.87
C SER A 313 -4.85 28.60 -12.44
N TYR A 314 -4.35 27.37 -12.29
CA TYR A 314 -3.09 26.93 -12.86
C TYR A 314 -3.09 26.97 -14.39
N LEU A 315 -4.12 26.41 -15.02
CA LEU A 315 -4.21 26.37 -16.49
C LEU A 315 -4.36 27.78 -17.09
N ASN A 316 -5.01 28.70 -16.38
CA ASN A 316 -5.23 30.08 -16.81
C ASN A 316 -4.07 31.05 -16.47
N ASP A 317 -3.09 30.59 -15.69
CA ASP A 317 -1.95 31.42 -15.29
C ASP A 317 -1.04 31.69 -16.50
N LYS A 318 -1.08 32.94 -17.03
CA LYS A 318 -0.29 33.35 -18.20
C LYS A 318 1.22 33.45 -17.94
N GLN A 319 1.63 33.50 -16.68
CA GLN A 319 3.06 33.52 -16.33
C GLN A 319 3.71 32.15 -16.50
N ILE A 320 2.93 31.09 -16.55
CA ILE A 320 3.38 29.71 -16.76
C ILE A 320 3.13 29.35 -18.23
N ALA A 321 4.11 29.55 -19.08
CA ALA A 321 3.99 29.30 -20.52
C ALA A 321 3.76 27.83 -20.86
N ARG A 322 4.44 26.92 -20.16
CA ARG A 322 4.30 25.47 -20.33
C ARG A 322 3.67 24.87 -19.08
N LYS A 323 2.52 24.23 -19.24
CA LYS A 323 1.78 23.58 -18.16
C LYS A 323 2.25 22.15 -17.96
N TYR A 324 2.45 21.73 -16.73
CA TYR A 324 2.86 20.38 -16.39
C TYR A 324 1.89 19.79 -15.35
N VAL A 325 1.05 18.86 -15.76
CA VAL A 325 0.06 18.20 -14.90
C VAL A 325 0.53 16.79 -14.59
N ILE A 326 0.85 16.52 -13.35
CA ILE A 326 1.07 15.16 -12.82
C ILE A 326 -0.28 14.65 -12.37
N CYS A 327 -0.77 13.56 -12.94
CA CYS A 327 -2.11 13.07 -12.66
C CYS A 327 -2.13 11.61 -12.18
N SER A 328 -3.13 11.29 -11.35
CA SER A 328 -3.36 9.92 -10.90
C SER A 328 -3.91 9.04 -12.03
N GLY A 329 -3.62 7.73 -12.00
CA GLY A 329 -4.29 6.77 -12.88
C GLY A 329 -3.40 6.10 -13.92
N ALA A 330 -2.12 5.92 -13.64
CA ALA A 330 -1.20 5.19 -14.51
C ALA A 330 -1.63 3.74 -14.79
N PHE A 331 -2.43 3.13 -13.91
CA PHE A 331 -3.01 1.79 -14.11
C PHE A 331 -4.38 1.81 -14.81
N ALA A 332 -4.82 2.97 -15.31
CA ALA A 332 -6.10 3.13 -15.99
C ALA A 332 -7.33 2.69 -15.18
N GLN A 333 -7.30 2.84 -13.85
CA GLN A 333 -8.41 2.45 -12.97
C GLN A 333 -9.72 3.14 -13.35
N GLY A 334 -10.78 2.32 -13.46
CA GLY A 334 -12.12 2.76 -13.83
C GLY A 334 -12.35 2.92 -15.33
N LEU A 335 -11.38 2.56 -16.19
CA LEU A 335 -11.55 2.64 -17.64
C LEU A 335 -12.58 1.63 -18.14
N GLU A 336 -12.45 0.39 -17.73
CA GLU A 336 -13.31 -0.71 -18.18
C GLU A 336 -14.69 -0.65 -17.54
N ASP A 337 -14.76 -0.26 -16.26
CA ASP A 337 -16.04 -0.02 -15.57
C ASP A 337 -16.89 1.01 -16.32
N TYR A 338 -16.26 2.05 -16.85
CA TYR A 338 -16.96 3.05 -17.65
C TYR A 338 -17.37 2.52 -19.03
N GLN A 339 -16.54 1.72 -19.68
CA GLN A 339 -16.85 1.16 -21.01
C GLN A 339 -17.97 0.11 -20.96
N ASN A 340 -18.00 -0.70 -19.91
CA ASN A 340 -18.97 -1.79 -19.77
C ASN A 340 -20.34 -1.35 -19.26
N ASN A 341 -20.43 -0.17 -18.65
CA ASN A 341 -21.69 0.38 -18.12
C ASN A 341 -22.23 1.48 -19.03
N VAL A 342 -22.98 1.10 -20.05
CA VAL A 342 -23.65 2.01 -20.98
C VAL A 342 -24.62 2.92 -20.22
N GLY A 343 -24.38 4.23 -20.23
CA GLY A 343 -25.23 5.22 -19.57
C GLY A 343 -24.58 6.02 -18.43
N TYR A 344 -23.32 5.73 -18.09
CA TYR A 344 -22.59 6.54 -17.13
C TYR A 344 -22.17 7.89 -17.72
N THR A 345 -22.40 8.94 -16.95
CA THR A 345 -21.99 10.31 -17.29
C THR A 345 -20.76 10.74 -16.50
N ALA A 346 -20.19 11.89 -16.82
CA ALA A 346 -19.07 12.48 -16.06
C ALA A 346 -19.37 12.68 -14.56
N THR A 347 -20.65 12.70 -14.18
CA THR A 347 -21.14 12.82 -12.80
C THR A 347 -21.43 11.46 -12.16
N SER A 348 -21.28 10.37 -12.91
CA SER A 348 -21.51 9.01 -12.37
C SER A 348 -20.54 8.69 -11.24
N PRO A 349 -20.96 7.90 -10.26
CA PRO A 349 -20.17 7.60 -9.07
C PRO A 349 -18.96 6.69 -9.31
N ILE A 350 -18.71 6.20 -10.53
CA ILE A 350 -17.50 5.44 -10.84
C ILE A 350 -16.25 6.25 -10.51
N ALA A 351 -15.38 5.68 -9.73
CA ALA A 351 -14.12 6.30 -9.31
C ALA A 351 -13.07 6.28 -10.43
N MET A 352 -13.35 6.99 -11.53
CA MET A 352 -12.34 7.17 -12.58
C MET A 352 -11.17 8.02 -12.08
N SER A 353 -9.97 7.56 -12.36
CA SER A 353 -8.75 8.35 -12.15
C SER A 353 -8.70 9.57 -13.07
N SER A 354 -7.87 10.56 -12.71
CA SER A 354 -7.72 11.78 -13.53
C SER A 354 -7.25 11.47 -14.96
N ALA A 355 -6.31 10.53 -15.12
CA ALA A 355 -5.83 10.12 -16.43
C ALA A 355 -6.94 9.50 -17.29
N VAL A 356 -7.79 8.63 -16.70
CA VAL A 356 -8.92 8.02 -17.39
C VAL A 356 -9.95 9.07 -17.79
N LYS A 357 -10.27 10.04 -16.92
CA LYS A 357 -11.15 11.16 -17.28
C LYS A 357 -10.62 11.97 -18.45
N MET A 358 -9.30 12.20 -18.51
CA MET A 358 -8.67 12.87 -19.66
C MET A 358 -8.77 12.01 -20.93
N ALA A 359 -8.57 10.71 -20.83
CA ALA A 359 -8.67 9.78 -21.96
C ALA A 359 -10.07 9.76 -22.59
N PHE A 360 -11.13 9.90 -21.79
CA PHE A 360 -12.52 10.01 -22.24
C PHE A 360 -13.00 11.43 -22.56
N ASP A 361 -12.12 12.44 -22.50
CA ASP A 361 -12.49 13.88 -22.60
C ASP A 361 -13.51 14.34 -21.53
N LEU A 362 -13.57 13.63 -20.42
CA LEU A 362 -14.48 13.92 -19.30
C LEU A 362 -13.83 14.78 -18.21
N HIS A 363 -12.53 15.08 -18.33
CA HIS A 363 -11.88 15.94 -17.34
C HIS A 363 -12.40 17.38 -17.45
N PRO A 364 -12.85 18.01 -16.34
CA PRO A 364 -13.59 19.29 -16.43
C PRO A 364 -12.74 20.45 -16.94
N TYR A 365 -11.42 20.40 -16.79
CA TYR A 365 -10.53 21.51 -17.10
C TYR A 365 -9.41 21.16 -18.08
N VAL A 366 -8.86 19.94 -18.04
CA VAL A 366 -7.77 19.51 -18.91
C VAL A 366 -8.35 18.89 -20.17
N LYS A 367 -8.02 19.48 -21.33
CA LYS A 367 -8.39 18.98 -22.65
C LYS A 367 -7.13 18.61 -23.41
N LEU A 368 -7.08 17.37 -23.86
CA LEU A 368 -5.96 16.88 -24.65
C LEU A 368 -6.09 17.34 -26.11
N GLY A 369 -4.96 17.46 -26.80
CA GLY A 369 -4.94 17.90 -28.20
C GLY A 369 -3.54 17.91 -28.79
N LYS A 370 -3.38 18.51 -29.97
CA LYS A 370 -2.10 18.59 -30.70
C LYS A 370 -0.99 19.31 -29.92
N ASN A 371 -1.37 20.14 -28.94
CA ASN A 371 -0.43 20.84 -28.05
C ASN A 371 -0.05 20.05 -26.79
N THR A 372 -0.47 18.78 -26.69
CA THR A 372 -0.27 17.95 -25.50
C THR A 372 0.82 16.92 -25.73
N LEU A 373 1.74 16.79 -24.76
CA LEU A 373 2.69 15.69 -24.60
C LEU A 373 2.28 14.85 -23.38
N VAL A 374 2.04 13.57 -23.60
CA VAL A 374 1.77 12.60 -22.52
C VAL A 374 3.02 11.80 -22.24
N LEU A 375 3.50 11.84 -21.01
CA LEU A 375 4.65 11.08 -20.52
C LEU A 375 4.14 9.89 -19.69
N ALA A 376 3.88 8.78 -20.35
CA ALA A 376 3.40 7.55 -19.71
C ALA A 376 4.58 6.84 -19.01
N ARG A 377 4.86 7.25 -17.76
CA ARG A 377 6.00 6.72 -16.99
C ARG A 377 5.80 5.28 -16.59
N GLN A 378 4.60 4.92 -16.17
CA GLN A 378 4.33 3.56 -15.71
C GLN A 378 4.50 2.57 -16.86
N ARG A 379 5.24 1.50 -16.58
CA ARG A 379 5.37 0.36 -17.50
C ARG A 379 4.03 -0.34 -17.69
N ILE A 380 3.81 -0.88 -18.87
CA ILE A 380 2.71 -1.82 -19.08
C ILE A 380 3.14 -3.16 -18.45
N ILE A 381 2.36 -3.60 -17.47
CA ILE A 381 2.52 -4.87 -16.75
C ILE A 381 1.29 -5.70 -17.07
N ASN A 382 1.45 -6.86 -17.67
CA ASN A 382 0.36 -7.66 -18.22
C ASN A 382 -0.73 -7.97 -17.17
N GLU A 383 -0.34 -8.31 -15.96
CA GLU A 383 -1.24 -8.69 -14.87
C GLU A 383 -2.00 -7.51 -14.25
N ILE A 384 -1.53 -6.28 -14.43
CA ILE A 384 -2.09 -5.09 -13.76
C ILE A 384 -2.84 -4.19 -14.73
N ASN A 385 -2.19 -3.80 -15.83
CA ASN A 385 -2.73 -2.80 -16.79
C ASN A 385 -2.48 -3.19 -18.25
N GLY A 386 -2.22 -4.47 -18.53
CA GLY A 386 -1.85 -4.98 -19.84
C GLY A 386 -2.88 -4.70 -20.95
N GLU A 387 -4.15 -4.63 -20.61
CA GLU A 387 -5.23 -4.25 -21.54
C GLU A 387 -5.67 -2.81 -21.39
N SER A 388 -5.97 -2.37 -20.19
CA SER A 388 -6.52 -1.04 -19.91
C SER A 388 -5.50 0.09 -20.15
N GLY A 389 -4.24 -0.13 -19.82
CA GLY A 389 -3.16 0.84 -20.03
C GLY A 389 -2.99 1.23 -21.50
N PRO A 390 -2.75 0.25 -22.43
CA PRO A 390 -2.69 0.54 -23.86
C PRO A 390 -3.93 1.23 -24.41
N LYS A 391 -5.14 0.78 -24.02
CA LYS A 391 -6.42 1.41 -24.43
C LYS A 391 -6.47 2.87 -24.00
N MET A 392 -6.14 3.18 -22.76
CA MET A 392 -6.10 4.56 -22.24
C MET A 392 -5.15 5.44 -23.05
N LEU A 393 -3.91 4.99 -23.27
CA LEU A 393 -2.91 5.74 -24.03
C LEU A 393 -3.32 5.97 -25.49
N GLN A 394 -3.91 4.97 -26.14
CA GLN A 394 -4.47 5.12 -27.50
C GLN A 394 -5.60 6.12 -27.56
N MET A 395 -6.49 6.14 -26.55
CA MET A 395 -7.57 7.13 -26.46
C MET A 395 -7.02 8.56 -26.33
N MET A 396 -5.98 8.76 -25.51
CA MET A 396 -5.30 10.05 -25.40
C MET A 396 -4.66 10.48 -26.73
N ALA A 397 -4.02 9.54 -27.44
CA ALA A 397 -3.42 9.81 -28.74
C ALA A 397 -4.46 10.15 -29.81
N ARG A 398 -5.64 9.51 -29.82
CA ARG A 398 -6.76 9.84 -30.73
C ARG A 398 -7.27 11.27 -30.57
N GLN A 399 -7.12 11.88 -29.40
CA GLN A 399 -7.43 13.30 -29.18
C GLN A 399 -6.34 14.24 -29.75
N GLY A 400 -5.24 13.70 -30.30
CA GLY A 400 -4.13 14.45 -30.90
C GLY A 400 -2.91 14.60 -29.98
N ALA A 401 -2.92 14.04 -28.78
CA ALA A 401 -1.77 14.08 -27.90
C ALA A 401 -0.62 13.22 -28.46
N LYS A 402 0.62 13.68 -28.33
CA LYS A 402 1.80 12.86 -28.55
C LYS A 402 2.06 12.06 -27.26
N VAL A 403 2.13 10.74 -27.40
CA VAL A 403 2.40 9.85 -26.26
C VAL A 403 3.83 9.32 -26.36
N VAL A 404 4.58 9.43 -25.27
CA VAL A 404 5.87 8.80 -25.04
C VAL A 404 5.74 7.90 -23.83
N MET A 405 6.20 6.67 -23.92
CA MET A 405 6.01 5.69 -22.84
C MET A 405 7.33 5.07 -22.38
N THR A 406 7.38 4.66 -21.13
CA THR A 406 8.47 3.82 -20.64
C THR A 406 8.31 2.39 -21.15
N PRO A 407 9.38 1.75 -21.66
CA PRO A 407 9.33 0.37 -22.11
C PRO A 407 8.86 -0.57 -21.00
N GLY A 408 7.89 -1.43 -21.27
CA GLY A 408 7.31 -2.42 -20.36
C GLY A 408 7.42 -3.84 -20.89
N GLU A 409 6.61 -4.73 -20.34
CA GLU A 409 6.48 -6.12 -20.82
C GLU A 409 5.78 -6.17 -22.18
N ARG A 410 4.93 -5.19 -22.45
CA ARG A 410 4.20 -5.04 -23.70
C ARG A 410 4.44 -3.67 -24.29
N SER A 411 4.84 -3.67 -25.57
CA SER A 411 4.93 -2.45 -26.37
C SER A 411 3.55 -2.06 -26.91
N VAL A 412 3.25 -0.77 -26.90
CA VAL A 412 2.05 -0.24 -27.56
C VAL A 412 2.46 0.33 -28.90
N GLY A 413 2.04 -0.32 -29.97
CA GLY A 413 2.45 0.03 -31.33
C GLY A 413 2.21 1.51 -31.67
N GLY A 414 3.23 2.15 -32.26
CA GLY A 414 3.19 3.53 -32.72
C GLY A 414 3.63 4.58 -31.72
N PHE A 415 3.93 4.23 -30.46
CA PHE A 415 4.45 5.18 -29.47
C PHE A 415 5.97 5.10 -29.38
N LYS A 416 6.61 6.27 -29.18
CA LYS A 416 8.03 6.34 -28.84
C LYS A 416 8.24 5.78 -27.44
N GLU A 417 9.23 4.88 -27.32
CA GLU A 417 9.63 4.32 -26.03
C GLU A 417 10.90 4.98 -25.52
N VAL A 418 10.86 5.50 -24.29
CA VAL A 418 11.99 6.11 -23.59
C VAL A 418 11.94 5.68 -22.14
N GLN A 419 13.03 5.17 -21.59
CA GLN A 419 13.07 4.81 -20.19
C GLN A 419 13.12 6.06 -19.32
N MET A 420 11.98 6.40 -18.70
CA MET A 420 11.77 7.59 -17.88
C MET A 420 11.61 7.28 -16.39
N GLN A 421 11.74 6.00 -16.01
CA GLN A 421 11.68 5.53 -14.63
C GLN A 421 12.39 4.19 -14.46
N ASP A 422 12.64 3.80 -13.21
CA ASP A 422 13.09 2.48 -12.81
C ASP A 422 12.02 1.72 -12.00
N SER A 423 12.19 0.40 -11.86
CA SER A 423 11.40 -0.39 -10.92
C SER A 423 11.63 0.08 -9.49
N GLY A 424 10.60 0.02 -8.65
CA GLY A 424 10.70 0.22 -7.21
C GLY A 424 11.31 -0.98 -6.48
N HIS A 425 11.54 -2.11 -7.16
CA HIS A 425 11.95 -3.39 -6.59
C HIS A 425 13.38 -3.73 -6.95
N VAL A 426 14.06 -4.45 -6.05
CA VAL A 426 15.42 -4.94 -6.24
C VAL A 426 15.52 -5.87 -7.46
N ASN A 427 16.55 -5.70 -8.28
CA ASN A 427 16.80 -6.61 -9.41
C ASN A 427 17.68 -7.79 -9.01
N ALA A 428 17.73 -8.80 -9.89
CA ALA A 428 18.48 -10.05 -9.69
C ALA A 428 19.95 -9.84 -9.29
N LYS A 429 20.64 -8.87 -9.94
CA LYS A 429 22.05 -8.60 -9.67
C LYS A 429 22.26 -8.03 -8.28
N ALA A 430 21.53 -6.98 -7.95
CA ALA A 430 21.66 -6.30 -6.65
C ALA A 430 21.24 -7.21 -5.49
N MET A 431 20.19 -8.02 -5.68
CA MET A 431 19.77 -9.03 -4.70
C MET A 431 20.86 -10.08 -4.47
N LYS A 432 21.45 -10.60 -5.55
CA LYS A 432 22.56 -11.57 -5.47
C LYS A 432 23.75 -11.01 -4.70
N GLU A 433 24.16 -9.77 -4.97
CA GLU A 433 25.28 -9.11 -4.32
C GLU A 433 25.00 -8.92 -2.82
N LEU A 434 23.83 -8.37 -2.46
CA LEU A 434 23.43 -8.18 -1.08
C LEU A 434 23.39 -9.51 -0.30
N MET A 435 22.74 -10.53 -0.87
CA MET A 435 22.57 -11.81 -0.18
C MET A 435 23.87 -12.60 -0.04
N ALA A 436 24.83 -12.41 -0.94
CA ALA A 436 26.18 -12.95 -0.77
C ALA A 436 26.89 -12.34 0.45
N GLU A 437 26.73 -11.04 0.69
CA GLU A 437 27.28 -10.36 1.87
C GLU A 437 26.55 -10.74 3.16
N VAL A 438 25.22 -10.86 3.12
CA VAL A 438 24.44 -11.36 4.28
C VAL A 438 24.88 -12.78 4.65
N LYS A 439 25.08 -13.66 3.66
CA LYS A 439 25.59 -15.01 3.89
C LYS A 439 27.00 -15.02 4.49
N ALA A 440 27.88 -14.11 4.04
CA ALA A 440 29.21 -13.98 4.64
C ALA A 440 29.15 -13.53 6.10
N ALA A 441 28.15 -12.72 6.47
CA ALA A 441 27.93 -12.27 7.86
C ALA A 441 27.25 -13.36 8.71
N VAL A 442 26.30 -14.10 8.15
CA VAL A 442 25.52 -15.16 8.81
C VAL A 442 25.44 -16.37 7.87
N PRO A 443 26.34 -17.35 8.00
CA PRO A 443 26.46 -18.46 7.04
C PRO A 443 25.21 -19.33 6.87
N ASN A 444 24.38 -19.44 7.92
CA ASN A 444 23.21 -20.32 7.96
C ASN A 444 21.90 -19.55 7.64
N ILE A 445 21.94 -18.60 6.71
CA ILE A 445 20.73 -17.92 6.26
C ILE A 445 19.91 -18.80 5.32
N ILE A 446 18.60 -18.64 5.37
CA ILE A 446 17.63 -19.29 4.49
C ILE A 446 16.79 -18.20 3.84
N ALA A 447 16.76 -18.18 2.52
CA ALA A 447 15.93 -17.26 1.76
C ALA A 447 14.50 -17.78 1.63
N ILE A 448 13.52 -16.90 1.74
CA ILE A 448 12.11 -17.16 1.48
C ILE A 448 11.64 -16.16 0.43
N PRO A 449 11.58 -16.55 -0.86
CA PRO A 449 11.04 -15.72 -1.93
C PRO A 449 9.55 -15.42 -1.69
N ILE A 450 9.20 -14.14 -1.73
CA ILE A 450 7.84 -13.64 -1.56
C ILE A 450 7.56 -12.52 -2.56
N HIS A 451 6.35 -11.96 -2.55
CA HIS A 451 5.98 -10.79 -3.36
C HIS A 451 6.24 -11.00 -4.85
N GLY A 452 5.88 -12.17 -5.36
CA GLY A 452 6.03 -12.56 -6.75
C GLY A 452 5.07 -13.69 -7.09
N ASN A 453 4.83 -13.89 -8.39
CA ASN A 453 4.19 -15.10 -8.86
C ASN A 453 5.16 -16.31 -8.72
N PRO A 454 4.71 -17.55 -8.89
CA PRO A 454 5.57 -18.73 -8.73
C PRO A 454 6.84 -18.70 -9.59
N GLU A 455 6.74 -18.22 -10.85
CA GLU A 455 7.89 -18.10 -11.74
C GLU A 455 8.94 -17.12 -11.21
N GLN A 456 8.52 -15.98 -10.71
CA GLN A 456 9.41 -14.98 -10.10
C GLN A 456 10.08 -15.52 -8.82
N CYS A 457 9.34 -16.27 -8.00
CA CYS A 457 9.89 -16.91 -6.81
C CYS A 457 10.93 -17.99 -7.16
N GLU A 458 10.69 -18.78 -8.21
CA GLU A 458 11.68 -19.75 -8.71
C GLU A 458 12.94 -19.07 -9.27
N TYR A 459 12.82 -17.95 -9.99
CA TYR A 459 13.99 -17.16 -10.41
C TYR A 459 14.78 -16.64 -9.21
N THR A 460 14.11 -16.19 -8.14
CA THR A 460 14.79 -15.78 -6.92
C THR A 460 15.54 -16.94 -6.29
N LYS A 461 14.92 -18.11 -6.22
CA LYS A 461 15.58 -19.35 -5.78
C LYS A 461 16.83 -19.65 -6.60
N ASP A 462 16.75 -19.61 -7.94
CA ASP A 462 17.89 -19.84 -8.81
C ASP A 462 19.06 -18.86 -8.59
N ILE A 463 18.74 -17.61 -8.23
CA ILE A 463 19.74 -16.61 -7.84
C ILE A 463 20.42 -17.01 -6.53
N MET A 464 19.65 -17.46 -5.54
CA MET A 464 20.15 -17.87 -4.23
C MET A 464 21.00 -19.15 -4.32
N ASP A 465 20.57 -20.14 -5.12
CA ASP A 465 21.31 -21.39 -5.34
C ASP A 465 22.70 -21.11 -5.92
N LYS A 466 22.84 -20.13 -6.83
CA LYS A 466 24.13 -19.73 -7.44
C LYS A 466 25.14 -19.16 -6.43
N ILE A 467 24.67 -18.67 -5.30
CA ILE A 467 25.52 -18.19 -4.19
C ILE A 467 25.52 -19.15 -3.00
N GLY A 468 24.86 -20.30 -3.14
CA GLY A 468 24.78 -21.35 -2.14
C GLY A 468 23.97 -20.95 -0.90
N VAL A 469 23.00 -20.05 -1.02
CA VAL A 469 22.01 -19.75 0.03
C VAL A 469 20.86 -20.73 -0.10
N ALA A 470 20.56 -21.44 1.00
CA ALA A 470 19.41 -22.34 1.05
C ALA A 470 18.11 -21.54 0.84
N THR A 471 17.18 -22.07 0.07
CA THR A 471 15.93 -21.39 -0.26
C THR A 471 14.74 -22.28 0.04
N HIS A 472 13.73 -21.73 0.71
CA HIS A 472 12.45 -22.37 0.96
C HIS A 472 11.35 -21.63 0.18
N LEU A 473 10.72 -22.32 -0.77
CA LEU A 473 9.53 -21.82 -1.49
C LEU A 473 8.29 -22.10 -0.64
N THR A 474 7.35 -21.20 -0.66
CA THR A 474 6.12 -21.27 0.13
C THR A 474 4.93 -20.74 -0.64
N ALA A 475 3.72 -20.94 -0.12
CA ALA A 475 2.48 -20.42 -0.66
C ALA A 475 1.63 -19.77 0.45
N ASN A 476 0.56 -19.08 0.05
CA ASN A 476 -0.38 -18.52 1.01
C ASN A 476 -0.99 -19.61 1.89
N LEU A 477 -1.17 -19.28 3.17
CA LEU A 477 -1.64 -20.13 4.27
C LEU A 477 -0.72 -21.28 4.66
N GLU A 478 0.40 -21.47 3.99
CA GLU A 478 1.44 -22.34 4.51
C GLU A 478 2.09 -21.72 5.74
N SER A 479 2.34 -22.55 6.73
CA SER A 479 3.04 -22.18 7.97
C SER A 479 4.42 -22.80 7.97
N LEU A 480 5.44 -21.99 8.22
CA LEU A 480 6.83 -22.39 8.21
C LEU A 480 7.38 -22.41 9.63
N ASN A 481 7.93 -23.54 10.07
CA ASN A 481 8.75 -23.62 11.29
C ASN A 481 10.14 -23.05 11.00
N ILE A 482 10.57 -22.07 11.80
CA ILE A 482 11.89 -21.44 11.74
C ILE A 482 12.65 -21.81 13.01
N GLY A 483 13.65 -22.66 12.90
CA GLY A 483 14.43 -23.09 14.06
C GLY A 483 15.36 -24.26 13.75
N ASP A 484 16.18 -24.67 14.71
CA ASP A 484 17.10 -25.82 14.61
C ASP A 484 18.00 -25.80 13.35
N GLY A 485 18.37 -24.61 12.86
CA GLY A 485 19.21 -24.45 11.66
C GLY A 485 18.48 -24.62 10.33
N GLN A 486 17.15 -24.72 10.32
CA GLN A 486 16.36 -24.99 9.11
C GLN A 486 15.02 -24.26 9.09
N VAL A 487 14.41 -24.19 7.89
CA VAL A 487 13.02 -23.81 7.67
C VAL A 487 12.29 -25.02 7.10
N THR A 488 11.17 -25.39 7.70
CA THR A 488 10.38 -26.56 7.31
C THR A 488 8.89 -26.20 7.32
N ASN A 489 8.08 -26.89 6.52
CA ASN A 489 6.64 -26.74 6.61
C ASN A 489 6.13 -27.23 7.97
N ALA A 490 5.28 -26.43 8.62
CA ALA A 490 4.60 -26.85 9.82
C ALA A 490 3.42 -27.77 9.45
N GLU A 491 3.17 -28.79 10.29
CA GLU A 491 1.98 -29.64 10.17
C GLU A 491 0.74 -28.82 10.61
N GLU A 492 0.12 -28.09 9.70
CA GLU A 492 -1.19 -27.47 9.92
C GLU A 492 -2.24 -28.11 9.03
N SER A 493 -3.49 -28.20 9.54
CA SER A 493 -4.63 -28.58 8.72
C SER A 493 -4.82 -27.55 7.61
N HIS A 494 -4.71 -27.95 6.35
CA HIS A 494 -4.97 -27.10 5.20
C HIS A 494 -6.40 -26.59 5.27
N ARG A 495 -6.58 -25.32 5.62
CA ARG A 495 -7.84 -24.62 5.36
C ARG A 495 -7.80 -24.11 3.93
N PRO A 496 -8.94 -24.13 3.22
CA PRO A 496 -9.00 -23.48 1.91
C PRO A 496 -8.66 -21.99 2.05
N VAL A 497 -7.91 -21.46 1.09
CA VAL A 497 -7.63 -20.03 1.02
C VAL A 497 -8.93 -19.29 0.85
N SER A 498 -9.26 -18.40 1.77
CA SER A 498 -10.38 -17.46 1.61
C SER A 498 -9.89 -16.04 1.74
N TRP A 499 -10.49 -15.16 0.96
CA TRP A 499 -10.20 -13.74 0.91
C TRP A 499 -11.47 -12.97 1.21
N TYR A 500 -11.33 -11.73 1.65
CA TYR A 500 -12.43 -10.78 1.60
C TYR A 500 -12.31 -9.92 0.36
N ALA A 501 -13.41 -9.75 -0.36
CA ALA A 501 -13.47 -8.90 -1.54
C ALA A 501 -14.62 -7.90 -1.42
N PHE A 502 -14.56 -6.82 -2.16
CA PHE A 502 -15.64 -5.85 -2.21
C PHE A 502 -16.01 -5.48 -3.64
N LYS A 503 -17.28 -5.20 -3.82
CA LYS A 503 -17.83 -4.55 -5.01
C LYS A 503 -18.76 -3.40 -4.61
N THR A 504 -18.85 -2.40 -5.46
CA THR A 504 -19.83 -1.32 -5.29
C THR A 504 -21.02 -1.59 -6.19
N VAL A 505 -22.19 -1.71 -5.58
CA VAL A 505 -23.46 -1.88 -6.28
C VAL A 505 -24.13 -0.51 -6.40
N TYR A 506 -24.34 -0.07 -7.63
CA TYR A 506 -25.06 1.17 -7.91
C TYR A 506 -26.50 0.84 -8.30
N PRO A 507 -27.47 1.66 -7.85
CA PRO A 507 -28.86 1.43 -8.25
C PRO A 507 -29.02 1.65 -9.76
N ASN A 508 -29.72 0.72 -10.40
CA ASN A 508 -30.30 1.03 -11.68
C ASN A 508 -31.52 1.92 -11.43
N PRO A 509 -31.51 3.22 -11.83
CA PRO A 509 -32.60 4.13 -11.50
C PRO A 509 -33.95 3.73 -12.12
N TYR A 510 -33.96 2.75 -13.03
CA TYR A 510 -35.17 2.23 -13.69
C TYR A 510 -35.76 0.98 -13.01
N ILE A 511 -34.99 0.27 -12.20
CA ILE A 511 -35.39 -1.03 -11.64
C ILE A 511 -35.31 -1.05 -10.10
N ASP A 512 -34.28 -0.47 -9.50
CA ASP A 512 -33.97 -0.61 -8.08
C ASP A 512 -34.33 0.63 -7.26
N ARG A 513 -35.59 0.75 -6.84
CA ARG A 513 -36.05 1.87 -6.01
C ARG A 513 -35.54 1.83 -4.56
N GLU A 514 -35.00 0.70 -4.11
CA GLU A 514 -34.57 0.48 -2.72
C GLU A 514 -33.08 0.70 -2.48
N VAL A 515 -32.24 0.77 -3.53
CA VAL A 515 -30.81 1.01 -3.40
C VAL A 515 -30.55 2.53 -3.35
N PRO A 516 -29.84 3.05 -2.34
CA PRO A 516 -29.51 4.46 -2.26
C PRO A 516 -28.77 4.94 -3.50
N LEU A 517 -29.03 6.18 -3.94
CA LEU A 517 -28.40 6.79 -5.13
C LEU A 517 -26.85 6.78 -5.07
N ASP A 518 -26.28 6.78 -3.87
CA ASP A 518 -24.84 6.70 -3.65
C ASP A 518 -24.26 5.28 -3.72
N GLY A 519 -25.14 4.27 -3.91
CA GLY A 519 -24.78 2.87 -3.97
C GLY A 519 -24.48 2.23 -2.62
N LEU A 520 -24.26 0.94 -2.66
CA LEU A 520 -23.85 0.10 -1.52
C LEU A 520 -22.46 -0.49 -1.81
N THR A 521 -21.63 -0.61 -0.80
CA THR A 521 -20.44 -1.46 -0.86
C THR A 521 -20.76 -2.79 -0.20
N GLU A 522 -20.74 -3.84 -0.99
CA GLU A 522 -20.88 -5.20 -0.51
C GLU A 522 -19.52 -5.82 -0.26
N TYR A 523 -19.36 -6.46 0.89
CA TYR A 523 -18.20 -7.25 1.25
C TYR A 523 -18.56 -8.73 1.22
N TRP A 524 -17.71 -9.52 0.56
CA TRP A 524 -17.92 -10.94 0.31
C TRP A 524 -16.71 -11.73 0.77
N GLU A 525 -16.90 -12.90 1.34
CA GLU A 525 -15.89 -13.92 1.40
C GLU A 525 -15.84 -14.63 0.04
N ILE A 526 -14.63 -14.80 -0.50
CA ILE A 526 -14.38 -15.41 -1.80
C ILE A 526 -13.33 -16.50 -1.68
N ASP A 527 -13.33 -17.45 -2.60
CA ASP A 527 -12.30 -18.49 -2.68
C ASP A 527 -11.01 -18.01 -3.41
N GLU A 528 -10.06 -18.91 -3.55
CA GLU A 528 -8.80 -18.66 -4.24
C GLU A 528 -8.93 -18.37 -5.75
N ASN A 529 -10.08 -18.69 -6.35
CA ASN A 529 -10.40 -18.40 -7.74
C ASN A 529 -11.30 -17.17 -7.87
N TYR A 530 -11.38 -16.35 -6.81
CA TYR A 530 -12.19 -15.13 -6.71
C TYR A 530 -13.71 -15.38 -6.87
N GLN A 531 -14.20 -16.61 -6.58
CA GLN A 531 -15.62 -16.92 -6.62
C GLN A 531 -16.27 -16.59 -5.28
N PRO A 532 -17.49 -16.00 -5.28
CA PRO A 532 -18.17 -15.63 -4.05
C PRO A 532 -18.60 -16.87 -3.25
N LEU A 533 -18.23 -16.92 -1.97
CA LEU A 533 -18.66 -17.94 -1.01
C LEU A 533 -19.84 -17.46 -0.21
N GLN A 534 -19.72 -16.32 0.46
CA GLN A 534 -20.82 -15.72 1.23
C GLN A 534 -20.72 -14.20 1.31
N LYS A 535 -21.85 -13.53 1.40
CA LYS A 535 -21.92 -12.09 1.69
C LYS A 535 -21.68 -11.87 3.18
N VAL A 536 -20.68 -11.06 3.48
CA VAL A 536 -20.23 -10.78 4.86
C VAL A 536 -21.01 -9.62 5.48
N CYS A 537 -21.10 -8.51 4.76
CA CYS A 537 -21.89 -7.34 5.14
C CYS A 537 -22.08 -6.41 3.93
N GLU A 538 -22.97 -5.45 4.11
CA GLU A 538 -23.12 -4.33 3.19
C GLU A 538 -23.07 -3.01 3.96
N ILE A 539 -22.53 -1.99 3.35
CA ILE A 539 -22.38 -0.67 3.95
C ILE A 539 -22.86 0.37 2.94
N GLN A 540 -23.80 1.21 3.38
CA GLN A 540 -24.26 2.32 2.57
C GLN A 540 -23.11 3.30 2.34
N ASN A 541 -22.85 3.62 1.08
CA ASN A 541 -21.85 4.61 0.74
C ASN A 541 -22.32 5.98 1.25
N THR A 542 -21.45 6.70 1.91
CA THR A 542 -21.74 8.09 2.28
C THR A 542 -21.84 8.92 0.99
N PRO A 543 -22.87 9.77 0.85
CA PRO A 543 -22.98 10.66 -0.29
C PRO A 543 -21.67 11.39 -0.56
N ARG A 544 -21.21 11.42 -1.80
CA ARG A 544 -19.97 12.13 -2.15
C ARG A 544 -20.02 13.62 -1.80
N HIS A 545 -21.23 14.19 -1.68
CA HIS A 545 -21.46 15.54 -1.16
C HIS A 545 -21.33 15.63 0.37
N SER A 546 -21.38 14.49 1.09
CA SER A 546 -21.14 14.36 2.53
C SER A 546 -19.80 13.69 2.87
N SER A 547 -18.95 13.33 1.87
CA SER A 547 -17.52 13.11 2.16
C SER A 547 -17.06 14.28 3.01
N PRO A 548 -16.28 14.06 4.09
CA PRO A 548 -15.92 15.10 5.04
C PRO A 548 -15.57 16.34 4.24
N SER A 549 -16.33 17.42 4.45
CA SER A 549 -16.17 18.65 3.69
C SER A 549 -14.67 18.96 3.64
N ARG A 550 -14.20 19.58 2.56
CA ARG A 550 -12.79 20.01 2.48
C ARG A 550 -12.32 20.65 3.81
N GLY A 551 -13.27 21.25 4.56
CA GLY A 551 -13.09 21.72 5.92
C GLY A 551 -12.85 20.62 6.94
N SER A 552 -13.51 19.49 6.88
CA SER A 552 -13.32 18.37 7.82
C SER A 552 -11.96 17.68 7.59
N TYR A 553 -11.58 17.42 6.35
CA TYR A 553 -10.25 16.91 6.01
C TYR A 553 -9.14 17.87 6.44
N ASN A 554 -9.27 19.17 6.15
CA ASN A 554 -8.32 20.19 6.56
C ASN A 554 -8.23 20.32 8.08
N ASN A 555 -9.34 20.12 8.80
CA ASN A 555 -9.36 20.13 10.25
C ASN A 555 -8.64 18.90 10.82
N CYS A 556 -8.89 17.73 10.27
CA CYS A 556 -8.16 16.50 10.63
C CYS A 556 -6.67 16.62 10.32
N ARG A 557 -6.31 17.15 9.15
CA ARG A 557 -4.91 17.43 8.80
C ARG A 557 -4.24 18.36 9.81
N LYS A 558 -4.88 19.48 10.18
CA LYS A 558 -4.36 20.40 11.21
C LYS A 558 -4.21 19.72 12.57
N GLN A 559 -5.14 18.83 12.95
CA GLN A 559 -5.02 18.06 14.19
C GLN A 559 -3.84 17.09 14.18
N ILE A 560 -3.58 16.44 13.01
CA ILE A 560 -2.41 15.60 12.81
C ILE A 560 -1.13 16.43 12.94
N GLU A 561 -1.06 17.58 12.26
CA GLU A 561 0.06 18.51 12.29
C GLU A 561 0.35 19.02 13.72
N GLN A 562 -0.69 19.42 14.46
CA GLN A 562 -0.55 19.83 15.85
C GLN A 562 -0.04 18.70 16.75
N ALA A 563 -0.50 17.46 16.54
CA ALA A 563 -0.05 16.29 17.29
C ALA A 563 1.41 15.91 16.98
N GLU A 564 1.88 16.11 15.73
CA GLU A 564 3.28 15.89 15.36
C GLU A 564 4.23 16.89 16.02
N ASN A 565 3.82 18.16 16.09
CA ASN A 565 4.63 19.26 16.62
C ASN A 565 4.57 19.40 18.16
N MET A 566 3.81 18.54 18.87
CA MET A 566 3.63 18.60 20.29
C MET A 566 4.82 18.00 21.05
N PRO A 567 5.36 18.66 22.10
CA PRO A 567 6.41 18.09 22.95
C PRO A 567 5.99 16.73 23.56
N TYR A 568 6.91 15.78 23.66
CA TYR A 568 6.67 14.40 24.12
C TYR A 568 5.90 14.33 25.46
N ARG A 569 6.23 15.19 26.44
CA ARG A 569 5.54 15.25 27.76
C ARG A 569 4.06 15.64 27.67
N GLU A 570 3.67 16.39 26.65
CA GLU A 570 2.29 16.82 26.43
C GLU A 570 1.48 15.76 25.67
N LYS A 571 2.15 14.98 24.80
CA LYS A 571 1.58 13.79 24.12
C LYS A 571 1.12 12.75 25.14
N MET A 572 1.94 12.43 26.15
CA MET A 572 1.60 11.46 27.21
C MET A 572 0.43 11.93 28.10
N ARG A 573 0.34 13.22 28.45
CA ARG A 573 -0.77 13.76 29.24
C ARG A 573 -2.12 13.75 28.53
N ARG A 574 -2.15 13.77 27.17
CA ARG A 574 -3.41 13.72 26.39
C ARG A 574 -3.91 12.30 26.21
N THR A 575 -3.03 11.30 26.08
CA THR A 575 -3.42 9.88 26.03
C THR A 575 -4.11 9.46 27.33
N ASP A 576 -3.59 9.85 28.49
CA ASP A 576 -4.23 9.57 29.78
C ASP A 576 -5.59 10.28 29.96
N LYS A 577 -5.71 11.53 29.50
CA LYS A 577 -7.00 12.25 29.52
C LYS A 577 -8.00 11.73 28.46
N GLY A 578 -7.51 11.21 27.35
CA GLY A 578 -8.31 10.58 26.28
C GLY A 578 -8.95 9.29 26.76
N ASN A 579 -8.19 8.42 27.40
CA ASN A 579 -8.67 7.17 27.97
C ASN A 579 -9.74 7.38 29.06
N ASN A 580 -9.59 8.39 29.91
CA ASN A 580 -10.60 8.76 30.91
C ASN A 580 -11.88 9.36 30.28
N LYS A 581 -11.78 10.15 29.21
CA LYS A 581 -12.94 10.67 28.48
C LYS A 581 -13.69 9.60 27.69
N MET A 582 -12.96 8.62 27.15
CA MET A 582 -13.54 7.52 26.38
C MET A 582 -14.32 6.54 27.26
N SER A 583 -13.83 6.24 28.47
CA SER A 583 -14.57 5.43 29.45
C SER A 583 -15.88 6.11 29.86
N LYS A 584 -15.88 7.44 30.04
CA LYS A 584 -17.07 8.23 30.33
C LYS A 584 -18.06 8.29 29.17
N LYS A 585 -17.56 8.41 27.92
CA LYS A 585 -18.39 8.46 26.70
C LYS A 585 -19.05 7.11 26.39
N VAL A 586 -18.33 6.01 26.60
CA VAL A 586 -18.85 4.63 26.47
C VAL A 586 -19.90 4.34 27.55
N LYS A 587 -19.70 4.84 28.77
CA LYS A 587 -20.69 4.74 29.85
C LYS A 587 -21.97 5.50 29.51
N ASN A 588 -21.87 6.74 29.03
CA ASN A 588 -23.02 7.55 28.60
C ASN A 588 -23.74 6.97 27.36
N MET A 589 -23.01 6.36 26.41
CA MET A 589 -23.62 5.64 25.28
C MET A 589 -24.41 4.40 25.72
N LYS A 590 -23.90 3.64 26.70
CA LYS A 590 -24.61 2.50 27.26
C LYS A 590 -25.89 2.92 28.04
N GLU A 591 -25.87 4.05 28.73
CA GLU A 591 -27.03 4.60 29.43
C GLU A 591 -28.08 5.13 28.44
N ASN A 592 -27.69 5.82 27.38
CA ASN A 592 -28.59 6.28 26.32
C ASN A 592 -29.23 5.11 25.52
N LEU A 593 -28.47 4.05 25.23
CA LEU A 593 -29.00 2.83 24.60
C LEU A 593 -30.02 2.12 25.51
N ARG A 594 -29.77 2.03 26.83
CA ARG A 594 -30.73 1.49 27.79
C ARG A 594 -32.00 2.35 27.90
N TYR A 595 -31.87 3.67 27.88
CA TYR A 595 -33.00 4.60 27.92
C TYR A 595 -33.89 4.44 26.66
N ASN A 596 -33.30 4.35 25.47
CA ASN A 596 -34.03 4.18 24.21
C ASN A 596 -34.68 2.80 24.07
N LEU A 597 -34.07 1.73 24.58
CA LEU A 597 -34.64 0.39 24.62
C LEU A 597 -35.86 0.30 25.57
N ASN A 598 -35.79 0.97 26.70
CA ASN A 598 -36.93 1.03 27.66
C ASN A 598 -38.09 1.89 27.12
N LYS A 599 -37.81 2.92 26.34
CA LYS A 599 -38.83 3.75 25.68
C LYS A 599 -39.55 3.03 24.55
N LYS A 600 -38.88 2.10 23.87
CA LYS A 600 -39.51 1.21 22.84
C LYS A 600 -40.40 0.12 23.47
N LYS A 601 -40.01 -0.44 24.63
CA LYS A 601 -40.84 -1.44 25.33
C LYS A 601 -42.13 -0.85 25.92
N GLY A 602 -42.16 0.45 26.23
CA GLY A 602 -43.38 1.11 26.73
C GLY A 602 -44.39 1.53 25.67
N ARG A 603 -44.11 1.35 24.36
CA ARG A 603 -45.02 1.71 23.26
C ARG A 603 -45.75 0.50 22.63
N PHE A 604 -45.50 -0.72 23.09
CA PHE A 604 -46.16 -1.95 22.61
C PHE A 604 -47.03 -2.65 23.68
N GLY A 605 -47.43 -1.89 24.74
CA GLY A 605 -48.32 -2.36 25.78
C GLY A 605 -49.39 -1.34 26.02
N ARG A 606 -50.33 -1.21 25.09
CA ARG A 606 -51.74 -0.79 25.23
C ARG A 606 -52.49 -1.10 23.96
#